data_9425b2b3a64ecee713ecf64950f031e4
#
_entry.id   9425b2b3a64ecee713ecf64950f031e4
#
_cell.length_a   1.000
_cell.length_b   1.000
_cell.length_c   1.000
_cell.angle_alpha   90.00
_cell.angle_beta   90.00
_cell.angle_gamma   90.00
#
_symmetry.space_group_name_H-M   'P 1'
#
loop_
_entity.id
_entity.type
_entity.pdbx_description
1 polymer ?
#
loop_
_entity_poly.entity_id
_entity_poly.type
_entity_poly.pdbx_seq_one_letter_code
_entity_poly.pdbx_strand_id
1 'polypeptide(L)'
;MWRAIEQTIAEFTGEPFEIVGRNSIGGGCINDAQRLDGADTSYFVKTNDASFLPLFEAEADALREIAASKTIRVPSPICHGMATTDLAYLVLEYVEIGSGSGSSQQRLGECLARMHQERKPHYGWNKDNAIGSTPQP
;
A
#
# COMPACT_ATOMS: atom_id res chain seq x y z
N MET A 1 13.93 -12.20 7.26
CA MET A 1 12.84 -11.51 6.52
C MET A 1 11.70 -11.09 7.45
N TRP A 2 10.84 -11.98 7.93
CA TRP A 2 9.62 -11.60 8.68
C TRP A 2 9.91 -10.85 9.98
N ARG A 3 10.90 -11.25 10.76
CA ARG A 3 11.31 -10.51 11.97
C ARG A 3 11.68 -9.06 11.71
N ALA A 4 12.32 -8.76 10.58
CA ALA A 4 12.65 -7.38 10.24
C ALA A 4 11.38 -6.57 9.96
N ILE A 5 10.39 -7.17 9.29
CA ILE A 5 9.10 -6.53 9.02
C ILE A 5 8.32 -6.32 10.33
N GLU A 6 8.24 -7.33 11.21
CA GLU A 6 7.61 -7.21 12.54
C GLU A 6 8.21 -6.05 13.34
N GLN A 7 9.54 -5.99 13.40
CA GLN A 7 10.25 -4.94 14.12
C GLN A 7 9.94 -3.56 13.54
N THR A 8 9.96 -3.40 12.22
CA THR A 8 9.67 -2.11 11.58
C THR A 8 8.21 -1.70 11.78
N ILE A 9 7.27 -2.65 11.73
CA ILE A 9 5.86 -2.38 12.06
C ILE A 9 5.76 -1.86 13.51
N ALA A 10 6.40 -2.54 14.46
CA ALA A 10 6.36 -2.15 15.86
C ALA A 10 7.01 -0.77 16.10
N GLU A 11 8.13 -0.48 15.46
CA GLU A 11 8.80 0.83 15.54
C GLU A 11 7.90 1.95 14.98
N PHE A 12 7.21 1.69 13.89
CA PHE A 12 6.36 2.70 13.25
C PHE A 12 5.05 2.93 14.01
N THR A 13 4.42 1.87 14.50
CA THR A 13 3.13 1.95 15.20
C THR A 13 3.26 2.29 16.67
N GLY A 14 4.43 2.05 17.27
CA GLY A 14 4.66 2.16 18.70
C GLY A 14 4.10 0.98 19.51
N GLU A 15 3.56 -0.04 18.86
CA GLU A 15 2.94 -1.21 19.48
C GLU A 15 3.67 -2.49 19.04
N PRO A 16 3.91 -3.46 19.94
CA PRO A 16 4.48 -4.75 19.57
C PRO A 16 3.63 -5.45 18.53
N PHE A 17 4.26 -5.99 17.49
CA PHE A 17 3.59 -6.78 16.47
C PHE A 17 4.31 -8.11 16.26
N GLU A 18 3.59 -9.20 16.39
CA GLU A 18 4.04 -10.56 16.13
C GLU A 18 3.11 -11.23 15.12
N ILE A 19 3.67 -11.84 14.10
CA ILE A 19 2.91 -12.56 13.06
C ILE A 19 2.47 -13.90 13.60
N VAL A 20 1.16 -14.08 13.82
CA VAL A 20 0.54 -15.34 14.21
C VAL A 20 -0.01 -16.11 13.02
N GLY A 21 -0.22 -15.47 11.88
CA GLY A 21 -0.70 -16.09 10.65
C GLY A 21 -0.27 -15.34 9.40
N ARG A 22 -0.17 -16.07 8.28
CA ARG A 22 0.14 -15.48 6.96
C ARG A 22 -0.72 -16.14 5.90
N ASN A 23 -1.32 -15.34 5.06
CA ASN A 23 -2.19 -15.80 3.99
C ASN A 23 -1.83 -15.08 2.69
N SER A 24 -1.51 -15.83 1.64
CA SER A 24 -1.28 -15.25 0.31
C SER A 24 -2.56 -14.63 -0.22
N ILE A 25 -2.44 -13.44 -0.78
CA ILE A 25 -3.55 -12.74 -1.43
C ILE A 25 -3.30 -12.77 -2.94
N GLY A 26 -4.18 -13.47 -3.65
CA GLY A 26 -4.12 -13.54 -5.11
C GLY A 26 -4.59 -12.24 -5.77
N GLY A 27 -4.23 -12.05 -7.06
CA GLY A 27 -4.71 -10.94 -7.90
C GLY A 27 -3.65 -9.95 -8.35
N GLY A 28 -2.41 -10.01 -7.85
CA GLY A 28 -1.27 -9.24 -8.37
C GLY A 28 -0.35 -10.11 -9.23
N CYS A 29 0.10 -9.60 -10.37
CA CYS A 29 1.03 -10.32 -11.25
C CYS A 29 2.49 -9.91 -11.04
N ILE A 30 2.77 -8.85 -10.28
CA ILE A 30 4.09 -8.23 -10.19
C ILE A 30 4.71 -8.42 -8.81
N ASN A 31 3.94 -8.23 -7.76
CA ASN A 31 4.39 -8.36 -6.38
C ASN A 31 3.82 -9.63 -5.74
N ASP A 32 4.59 -10.26 -4.85
CA ASP A 32 4.02 -11.22 -3.90
C ASP A 32 3.27 -10.45 -2.81
N ALA A 33 1.98 -10.76 -2.65
CA ALA A 33 1.11 -10.07 -1.71
C ALA A 33 0.60 -11.04 -0.64
N GLN A 34 0.70 -10.63 0.62
CA GLN A 34 0.27 -11.43 1.76
C GLN A 34 -0.50 -10.58 2.78
N ARG A 35 -1.45 -11.21 3.44
CA ARG A 35 -2.02 -10.73 4.69
C ARG A 35 -1.17 -11.29 5.83
N LEU A 36 -0.72 -10.41 6.70
CA LEU A 36 -0.09 -10.77 7.97
C LEU A 36 -1.09 -10.55 9.08
N ASP A 37 -1.41 -11.60 9.82
CA ASP A 37 -2.29 -11.55 10.98
C ASP A 37 -1.46 -11.49 12.25
N GLY A 38 -1.69 -10.47 13.07
CA GLY A 38 -1.26 -10.37 14.45
C GLY A 38 -2.40 -10.77 15.41
N ALA A 39 -2.21 -10.54 16.71
CA ALA A 39 -3.23 -10.88 17.73
C ALA A 39 -4.53 -10.07 17.54
N ASP A 40 -4.41 -8.77 17.31
CA ASP A 40 -5.56 -7.85 17.22
C ASP A 40 -5.61 -7.04 15.92
N THR A 41 -4.56 -7.10 15.12
CA THR A 41 -4.41 -6.27 13.91
C THR A 41 -3.86 -7.10 12.77
N SER A 42 -4.34 -6.83 11.55
CA SER A 42 -3.79 -7.42 10.33
C SER A 42 -3.22 -6.34 9.41
N TYR A 43 -2.20 -6.69 8.66
CA TYR A 43 -1.58 -5.83 7.65
C TYR A 43 -1.56 -6.49 6.28
N PHE A 44 -1.58 -5.67 5.24
CA PHE A 44 -1.33 -6.09 3.87
C PHE A 44 0.13 -5.81 3.53
N VAL A 45 0.85 -6.80 3.05
CA VAL A 45 2.28 -6.69 2.72
C VAL A 45 2.51 -7.08 1.28
N LYS A 46 3.25 -6.23 0.58
CA LYS A 46 3.84 -6.53 -0.73
C LYS A 46 5.33 -6.77 -0.58
N THR A 47 5.85 -7.76 -1.30
CA THR A 47 7.29 -8.00 -1.40
C THR A 47 7.71 -8.16 -2.86
N ASN A 48 8.92 -7.71 -3.17
CA ASN A 48 9.56 -7.88 -4.48
C ASN A 48 11.08 -7.70 -4.36
N ASP A 49 11.80 -7.86 -5.46
CA ASP A 49 13.24 -7.61 -5.52
C ASP A 49 13.63 -6.24 -4.95
N ALA A 50 14.85 -6.11 -4.47
CA ALA A 50 15.43 -4.89 -3.91
C ALA A 50 15.25 -3.66 -4.83
N SER A 51 15.28 -3.85 -6.14
CA SER A 51 15.09 -2.80 -7.15
C SER A 51 13.69 -2.16 -7.11
N PHE A 52 12.72 -2.80 -6.45
CA PHE A 52 11.35 -2.27 -6.29
C PHE A 52 11.21 -1.28 -5.12
N LEU A 53 12.21 -1.12 -4.27
CA LEU A 53 12.12 -0.20 -3.14
C LEU A 53 11.70 1.23 -3.55
N PRO A 54 12.26 1.86 -4.57
CA PRO A 54 11.81 3.19 -5.01
C PRO A 54 10.33 3.22 -5.46
N LEU A 55 9.83 2.13 -6.05
CA LEU A 55 8.42 2.02 -6.44
C LEU A 55 7.50 1.86 -5.23
N PHE A 56 7.92 1.14 -4.20
CA PHE A 56 7.20 1.03 -2.94
C PHE A 56 7.16 2.36 -2.18
N GLU A 57 8.24 3.12 -2.19
CA GLU A 57 8.27 4.50 -1.67
C GLU A 57 7.30 5.41 -2.43
N ALA A 58 7.31 5.34 -3.76
CA ALA A 58 6.41 6.11 -4.60
C ALA A 58 4.94 5.73 -4.36
N GLU A 59 4.62 4.44 -4.22
CA GLU A 59 3.28 3.96 -3.89
C GLU A 59 2.82 4.48 -2.52
N ALA A 60 3.68 4.41 -1.51
CA ALA A 60 3.36 4.93 -0.17
C ALA A 60 3.07 6.43 -0.20
N ASP A 61 3.85 7.21 -0.93
CA ASP A 61 3.64 8.65 -1.07
C ASP A 61 2.36 8.97 -1.85
N ALA A 62 2.07 8.23 -2.92
CA ALA A 62 0.83 8.39 -3.68
C ALA A 62 -0.42 8.09 -2.82
N LEU A 63 -0.38 7.02 -2.01
CA LEU A 63 -1.48 6.69 -1.10
C LEU A 63 -1.69 7.78 -0.04
N ARG A 64 -0.60 8.35 0.52
CA ARG A 64 -0.70 9.47 1.46
C ARG A 64 -1.31 10.71 0.81
N GLU A 65 -0.93 11.00 -0.42
CA GLU A 65 -1.46 12.14 -1.18
C GLU A 65 -2.95 11.97 -1.48
N ILE A 66 -3.38 10.78 -1.92
CA ILE A 66 -4.80 10.46 -2.13
C ILE A 66 -5.58 10.56 -0.82
N ALA A 67 -5.05 10.01 0.27
CA ALA A 67 -5.69 10.11 1.59
C ALA A 67 -5.85 11.56 2.05
N ALA A 68 -4.87 12.43 1.79
CA ALA A 68 -4.90 13.85 2.13
C ALA A 68 -6.01 14.62 1.39
N SER A 69 -6.42 14.17 0.20
CA SER A 69 -7.54 14.75 -0.54
C SER A 69 -8.91 14.54 0.14
N LYS A 70 -9.02 13.56 1.03
CA LYS A 70 -10.26 13.17 1.74
C LYS A 70 -11.45 12.87 0.80
N THR A 71 -11.16 12.47 -0.42
CA THR A 71 -12.17 12.20 -1.44
C THR A 71 -12.53 10.72 -1.52
N ILE A 72 -11.56 9.84 -1.33
CA ILE A 72 -11.71 8.38 -1.38
C ILE A 72 -10.86 7.75 -0.28
N ARG A 73 -11.38 6.68 0.34
CA ARG A 73 -10.59 5.89 1.27
C ARG A 73 -9.59 5.04 0.52
N VAL A 74 -8.36 5.08 0.95
CA VAL A 74 -7.27 4.20 0.52
C VAL A 74 -6.59 3.58 1.73
N PRO A 75 -5.90 2.43 1.60
CA PRO A 75 -5.16 1.86 2.70
C PRO A 75 -4.03 2.80 3.14
N SER A 76 -3.86 2.95 4.44
CA SER A 76 -2.78 3.76 5.01
C SER A 76 -1.44 3.03 4.87
N PRO A 77 -0.40 3.66 4.31
CA PRO A 77 0.95 3.11 4.35
C PRO A 77 1.49 3.11 5.78
N ILE A 78 1.96 1.96 6.23
CA ILE A 78 2.55 1.78 7.56
C ILE A 78 4.07 1.99 7.47
N CYS A 79 4.77 1.10 6.77
CA CYS A 79 6.20 1.20 6.59
C CYS A 79 6.63 0.52 5.28
N HIS A 80 7.82 0.83 4.83
CA HIS A 80 8.49 0.15 3.71
C HIS A 80 9.99 0.08 3.99
N GLY A 81 10.69 -0.79 3.28
CA GLY A 81 12.12 -0.95 3.44
C GLY A 81 12.66 -2.22 2.82
N MET A 82 13.84 -2.59 3.28
CA MET A 82 14.52 -3.83 2.90
C MET A 82 14.33 -4.88 3.99
N ALA A 83 13.73 -6.01 3.64
CA ALA A 83 13.58 -7.15 4.55
C ALA A 83 14.85 -8.03 4.58
N THR A 84 15.59 -8.04 3.46
CA THR A 84 16.91 -8.64 3.28
C THR A 84 17.69 -7.79 2.27
N THR A 85 18.94 -8.16 1.95
CA THR A 85 19.73 -7.49 0.90
C THR A 85 19.05 -7.49 -0.48
N ASP A 86 18.23 -8.50 -0.75
CA ASP A 86 17.68 -8.75 -2.07
C ASP A 86 16.15 -8.59 -2.13
N LEU A 87 15.50 -8.27 -1.00
CA LEU A 87 14.05 -8.23 -0.89
C LEU A 87 13.55 -6.92 -0.27
N ALA A 88 12.81 -6.14 -1.05
CA ALA A 88 12.08 -4.97 -0.61
C ALA A 88 10.66 -5.33 -0.17
N TYR A 89 10.07 -4.51 0.69
CA TYR A 89 8.69 -4.65 1.14
C TYR A 89 7.97 -3.31 1.32
N LEU A 90 6.63 -3.37 1.23
CA LEU A 90 5.70 -2.31 1.60
C LEU A 90 4.60 -2.90 2.47
N VAL A 91 4.38 -2.31 3.63
CA VAL A 91 3.32 -2.66 4.57
C VAL A 91 2.23 -1.60 4.51
N LEU A 92 1.00 -2.04 4.30
CA LEU A 92 -0.20 -1.21 4.28
C LEU A 92 -1.20 -1.68 5.33
N GLU A 93 -2.11 -0.79 5.71
CA GLU A 93 -3.34 -1.15 6.41
C GLU A 93 -4.05 -2.29 5.65
N TYR A 94 -4.50 -3.31 6.37
CA TYR A 94 -5.37 -4.32 5.77
C TYR A 94 -6.80 -3.79 5.73
N VAL A 95 -7.35 -3.68 4.53
CA VAL A 95 -8.74 -3.27 4.32
C VAL A 95 -9.57 -4.50 3.98
N GLU A 96 -10.54 -4.83 4.82
CA GLU A 96 -11.50 -5.89 4.50
C GLU A 96 -12.34 -5.50 3.30
N ILE A 97 -12.36 -6.39 2.30
CA ILE A 97 -13.18 -6.22 1.11
C ILE A 97 -14.52 -6.91 1.36
N GLY A 98 -15.57 -6.12 1.45
CA GLY A 98 -16.94 -6.62 1.55
C GLY A 98 -17.54 -6.97 0.19
N SER A 99 -18.74 -7.56 0.22
CA SER A 99 -19.54 -7.73 -0.99
C SER A 99 -20.05 -6.37 -1.47
N GLY A 100 -19.70 -5.99 -2.70
CA GLY A 100 -20.19 -4.76 -3.31
C GLY A 100 -21.72 -4.79 -3.51
N SER A 101 -22.35 -3.61 -3.47
CA SER A 101 -23.74 -3.39 -3.85
C SER A 101 -23.81 -2.50 -5.08
N GLY A 102 -24.97 -2.39 -5.75
CA GLY A 102 -25.15 -1.48 -6.90
C GLY A 102 -24.82 -0.01 -6.57
N SER A 103 -25.05 0.41 -5.32
CA SER A 103 -24.68 1.75 -4.84
C SER A 103 -23.16 1.92 -4.61
N SER A 104 -22.40 0.84 -4.43
CA SER A 104 -20.96 0.92 -4.20
C SER A 104 -20.20 1.43 -5.42
N GLN A 105 -20.60 1.01 -6.62
CA GLN A 105 -19.99 1.46 -7.87
C GLN A 105 -20.28 2.94 -8.14
N GLN A 106 -21.50 3.38 -7.88
CA GLN A 106 -21.86 4.79 -8.00
C GLN A 106 -21.04 5.66 -7.03
N ARG A 107 -20.95 5.27 -5.76
CA ARG A 107 -20.16 5.98 -4.75
C ARG A 107 -18.67 6.01 -5.11
N LEU A 108 -18.14 4.91 -5.65
CA LEU A 108 -16.75 4.89 -6.13
C LEU A 108 -16.54 5.91 -7.24
N GLY A 109 -17.45 5.97 -8.24
CA GLY A 109 -17.39 6.94 -9.32
C GLY A 109 -17.44 8.38 -8.84
N GLU A 110 -18.34 8.69 -7.88
CA GLU A 110 -18.45 10.01 -7.28
C GLU A 110 -17.21 10.42 -6.49
N CYS A 111 -16.62 9.49 -5.73
CA CYS A 111 -15.38 9.72 -5.00
C CYS A 111 -14.21 9.94 -5.95
N LEU A 112 -14.11 9.14 -7.01
CA LEU A 112 -13.06 9.27 -8.04
C LEU A 112 -13.18 10.60 -8.77
N ALA A 113 -14.41 11.01 -9.14
CA ALA A 113 -14.64 12.30 -9.78
C ALA A 113 -14.20 13.47 -8.88
N ARG A 114 -14.49 13.42 -7.58
CA ARG A 114 -14.00 14.42 -6.62
C ARG A 114 -12.49 14.42 -6.52
N MET A 115 -11.85 13.26 -6.47
CA MET A 115 -10.40 13.14 -6.44
C MET A 115 -9.76 13.79 -7.68
N HIS A 116 -10.34 13.62 -8.86
CA HIS A 116 -9.88 14.24 -10.10
C HIS A 116 -10.08 15.75 -10.18
N GLN A 117 -10.85 16.35 -9.26
CA GLN A 117 -11.00 17.80 -9.15
C GLN A 117 -9.86 18.44 -8.31
N GLU A 118 -9.11 17.65 -7.56
CA GLU A 118 -7.94 18.12 -6.85
C GLU A 118 -6.88 18.62 -7.86
N ARG A 119 -6.42 19.86 -7.66
CA ARG A 119 -5.51 20.51 -8.60
C ARG A 119 -4.19 20.84 -7.92
N LYS A 120 -3.13 20.76 -8.70
CA LYS A 120 -1.78 21.20 -8.33
C LYS A 120 -1.31 22.32 -9.28
N PRO A 121 -0.33 23.14 -8.84
CA PRO A 121 0.17 24.23 -9.68
C PRO A 121 0.95 23.74 -10.90
N HIS A 122 1.37 22.47 -10.92
CA HIS A 122 2.15 21.88 -12.01
C HIS A 122 1.49 20.61 -12.53
N TYR A 123 1.68 20.31 -13.82
CA TYR A 123 1.31 19.04 -14.43
C TYR A 123 2.29 17.93 -14.00
N GLY A 124 1.79 16.71 -13.99
CA GLY A 124 2.57 15.53 -13.61
C GLY A 124 2.69 15.35 -12.10
N TRP A 125 3.40 14.32 -11.72
CA TRP A 125 3.72 14.05 -10.33
C TRP A 125 5.18 14.43 -10.04
N ASN A 126 5.56 14.60 -8.79
CA ASN A 126 6.89 15.07 -8.38
C ASN A 126 7.95 13.97 -8.34
N LYS A 127 7.61 12.76 -8.72
CA LYS A 127 8.48 11.58 -8.75
C LYS A 127 8.20 10.74 -9.98
N ASP A 128 9.23 10.11 -10.50
CA ASP A 128 9.10 9.03 -11.46
C ASP A 128 8.36 7.85 -10.84
N ASN A 129 7.53 7.20 -11.62
CA ASN A 129 6.69 6.09 -11.16
C ASN A 129 6.71 4.97 -12.21
N ALA A 130 5.80 4.00 -12.06
CA ALA A 130 5.60 2.93 -13.03
C ALA A 130 4.12 2.55 -13.16
N ILE A 131 3.74 2.10 -14.35
CA ILE A 131 2.49 1.38 -14.58
C ILE A 131 2.87 -0.08 -14.84
N GLY A 132 2.61 -0.94 -13.86
CA GLY A 132 3.14 -2.29 -13.88
C GLY A 132 4.67 -2.28 -13.84
N SER A 133 5.30 -2.86 -14.88
CA SER A 133 6.75 -2.82 -15.08
C SER A 133 7.22 -1.69 -15.99
N THR A 134 6.31 -0.86 -16.52
CA THR A 134 6.63 0.20 -17.48
C THR A 134 6.94 1.50 -16.76
N PRO A 135 8.17 2.03 -16.86
CA PRO A 135 8.53 3.32 -16.25
C PRO A 135 7.67 4.46 -16.79
N GLN A 136 7.29 5.37 -15.89
CA GLN A 136 6.58 6.62 -16.18
C GLN A 136 7.42 7.77 -15.60
N PRO A 137 8.21 8.46 -16.44
CA PRO A 137 9.01 9.61 -16.02
C PRO A 137 8.16 10.84 -15.69
#